data_768bfb681d105143e249f25528dd8350
#
_entry.id   768bfb681d105143e249f25528dd8350
#
_cell.length_a   1.000
_cell.length_b   1.000
_cell.length_c   1.000
_cell.angle_alpha   90.00
_cell.angle_beta   90.00
_cell.angle_gamma   90.00
#
_symmetry.space_group_name_H-M   'P 1'
#
loop_
_entity.id
_entity.type
_entity.pdbx_description
1 polymer ?
#
loop_
_entity_poly.entity_id
_entity_poly.type
_entity_poly.pdbx_seq_one_letter_code
_entity_poly.pdbx_strand_id
1 'polypeptide(L)'
;YATGDPRAAQVVARYLGTVKAALLNEHYLEDEARLAHLTARIVAGRAPDARILRDPVRQDPDHWPRLARERQGPAGPDDGRGRSFVPYTDMGRARLDDLHGRLEVVKAEAVPGDLVDVGVGRGGAGIFLRAWLDAYDLKDRRVWLADEFRGAPEGLKSARWTERGVAEFRADLNLVRDGFARFGLLDGRVKFLPGQPAASLSDARIEQIAVLRIGPEL
;
A
#
# COMPACT_ATOMS: atom_id res chain seq x y z
N TYR A 1 12.19 8.34 -22.17
CA TYR A 1 13.56 8.23 -21.62
C TYR A 1 14.34 7.25 -22.47
N ALA A 2 15.55 7.63 -22.91
CA ALA A 2 16.39 6.81 -23.77
C ALA A 2 16.66 5.47 -23.10
N THR A 3 16.17 4.41 -23.68
CA THR A 3 16.44 3.03 -23.32
C THR A 3 17.94 2.76 -23.49
N GLY A 4 18.74 3.00 -22.44
CA GLY A 4 20.17 2.74 -22.49
C GLY A 4 21.05 3.58 -21.56
N ASP A 5 20.52 4.60 -20.89
CA ASP A 5 21.32 5.36 -19.91
C ASP A 5 21.30 4.63 -18.54
N PRO A 6 22.44 4.06 -18.09
CA PRO A 6 22.52 3.38 -16.81
C PRO A 6 22.19 4.28 -15.61
N ARG A 7 22.46 5.58 -15.73
CA ARG A 7 22.17 6.56 -14.67
C ARG A 7 20.67 6.81 -14.55
N ALA A 8 19.97 6.93 -15.67
CA ALA A 8 18.51 7.06 -15.67
C ALA A 8 17.84 5.80 -15.08
N ALA A 9 18.29 4.62 -15.44
CA ALA A 9 17.81 3.36 -14.88
C ALA A 9 18.03 3.29 -13.35
N GLN A 10 19.18 3.73 -12.87
CA GLN A 10 19.46 3.79 -11.43
C GLN A 10 18.55 4.78 -10.69
N VAL A 11 18.26 5.94 -11.29
CA VAL A 11 17.34 6.93 -10.71
C VAL A 11 15.93 6.36 -10.59
N VAL A 12 15.43 5.71 -11.64
CA VAL A 12 14.12 5.04 -11.65
C VAL A 12 14.06 3.95 -10.58
N ALA A 13 15.07 3.08 -10.51
CA ALA A 13 15.13 2.03 -9.51
C ALA A 13 15.12 2.58 -8.07
N ARG A 14 15.86 3.67 -7.83
CA ARG A 14 15.90 4.35 -6.53
C ARG A 14 14.55 5.00 -6.22
N TYR A 15 13.92 5.68 -7.16
CA TYR A 15 12.60 6.28 -6.99
C TYR A 15 11.56 5.23 -6.61
N LEU A 16 11.44 4.15 -7.39
CA LEU A 16 10.49 3.08 -7.12
C LEU A 16 10.80 2.34 -5.81
N GLY A 17 12.08 2.17 -5.48
CA GLY A 17 12.52 1.64 -4.19
C GLY A 17 12.07 2.51 -3.02
N THR A 18 12.22 3.82 -3.13
CA THR A 18 11.76 4.79 -2.11
C THR A 18 10.24 4.78 -1.97
N VAL A 19 9.51 4.72 -3.09
CA VAL A 19 8.05 4.61 -3.05
C VAL A 19 7.61 3.34 -2.32
N LYS A 20 8.22 2.19 -2.63
CA LYS A 20 7.91 0.94 -1.92
C LYS A 20 8.19 1.06 -0.42
N ALA A 21 9.34 1.62 -0.03
CA ALA A 21 9.70 1.81 1.37
C ALA A 21 8.72 2.74 2.10
N ALA A 22 8.27 3.82 1.45
CA ALA A 22 7.26 4.73 1.99
C ALA A 22 5.90 4.05 2.13
N LEU A 23 5.45 3.28 1.12
CA LEU A 23 4.19 2.52 1.17
C LEU A 23 4.15 1.51 2.31
N LEU A 24 5.31 0.91 2.64
CA LEU A 24 5.47 -0.07 3.70
C LEU A 24 5.83 0.55 5.07
N ASN A 25 5.96 1.87 5.14
CA ASN A 25 6.43 2.58 6.35
C ASN A 25 7.82 2.11 6.84
N GLU A 26 8.69 1.66 5.94
CA GLU A 26 10.03 1.15 6.32
C GLU A 26 10.96 2.22 6.86
N HIS A 27 10.71 3.49 6.53
CA HIS A 27 11.51 4.62 7.01
C HIS A 27 11.21 5.01 8.47
N TYR A 28 10.05 4.62 9.02
CA TYR A 28 9.56 5.07 10.33
C TYR A 28 9.09 3.90 11.21
N LEU A 29 9.78 2.76 11.14
CA LEU A 29 9.45 1.56 11.92
C LEU A 29 9.55 1.81 13.43
N GLU A 30 10.46 2.70 13.87
CA GLU A 30 10.57 3.07 15.28
C GLU A 30 9.32 3.80 15.78
N ASP A 31 8.76 4.69 14.98
CA ASP A 31 7.54 5.41 15.33
C ASP A 31 6.33 4.48 15.35
N GLU A 32 6.31 3.50 14.46
CA GLU A 32 5.31 2.44 14.49
C GLU A 32 5.42 1.59 15.75
N ALA A 33 6.63 1.25 16.19
CA ALA A 33 6.86 0.54 17.45
C ALA A 33 6.40 1.37 18.66
N ARG A 34 6.67 2.68 18.68
CA ARG A 34 6.16 3.60 19.71
C ARG A 34 4.64 3.62 19.74
N LEU A 35 4.01 3.72 18.57
CA LEU A 35 2.56 3.75 18.44
C LEU A 35 1.93 2.42 18.89
N ALA A 36 2.50 1.29 18.51
CA ALA A 36 2.07 -0.03 18.96
C ALA A 36 2.14 -0.17 20.49
N HIS A 37 3.24 0.29 21.10
CA HIS A 37 3.38 0.32 22.55
C HIS A 37 2.32 1.18 23.22
N LEU A 38 2.12 2.42 22.75
CA LEU A 38 1.11 3.34 23.28
C LEU A 38 -0.28 2.71 23.22
N THR A 39 -0.65 2.16 22.06
CA THR A 39 -1.94 1.51 21.85
C THR A 39 -2.15 0.34 22.81
N ALA A 40 -1.17 -0.56 22.91
CA ALA A 40 -1.26 -1.71 23.80
C ALA A 40 -1.42 -1.30 25.28
N ARG A 41 -0.72 -0.23 25.70
CA ARG A 41 -0.81 0.27 27.07
C ARG A 41 -2.16 0.94 27.36
N ILE A 42 -2.68 1.72 26.42
CA ILE A 42 -4.00 2.37 26.53
C ILE A 42 -5.09 1.30 26.64
N VAL A 43 -5.08 0.30 25.75
CA VAL A 43 -6.07 -0.81 25.78
C VAL A 43 -6.02 -1.57 27.10
N ALA A 44 -4.81 -1.77 27.66
CA ALA A 44 -4.64 -2.44 28.94
C ALA A 44 -4.95 -1.57 30.17
N GLY A 45 -5.34 -0.29 29.99
CA GLY A 45 -5.55 0.65 31.10
C GLY A 45 -4.28 0.95 31.90
N ARG A 46 -3.09 0.86 31.28
CA ARG A 46 -1.79 1.03 31.91
C ARG A 46 -1.07 2.25 31.36
N ALA A 47 -0.24 2.90 32.21
CA ALA A 47 0.60 4.01 31.76
C ALA A 47 1.66 3.52 30.75
N PRO A 48 1.99 4.32 29.71
CA PRO A 48 3.08 4.03 28.79
C PRO A 48 4.44 4.01 29.52
N ASP A 49 5.36 3.16 29.05
CA ASP A 49 6.75 3.17 29.55
C ASP A 49 7.58 4.19 28.75
N ALA A 50 8.01 5.24 29.44
CA ALA A 50 8.79 6.32 28.83
C ALA A 50 10.15 5.85 28.25
N ARG A 51 10.69 4.73 28.73
CA ARG A 51 11.94 4.17 28.21
C ARG A 51 11.73 3.59 26.81
N ILE A 52 10.63 2.85 26.61
CA ILE A 52 10.24 2.29 25.31
C ILE A 52 9.92 3.41 24.32
N LEU A 53 9.22 4.45 24.76
CA LEU A 53 8.93 5.61 23.90
C LEU A 53 10.19 6.36 23.47
N ARG A 54 11.21 6.42 24.34
CA ARG A 54 12.49 7.09 24.01
C ARG A 54 13.33 6.26 23.04
N ASP A 55 13.45 4.97 23.29
CA ASP A 55 14.33 4.07 22.55
C ASP A 55 13.68 2.68 22.42
N PRO A 56 12.73 2.49 21.49
CA PRO A 56 12.02 1.24 21.33
C PRO A 56 12.94 0.09 20.90
N VAL A 57 13.95 0.37 20.10
CA VAL A 57 14.90 -0.66 19.61
C VAL A 57 15.70 -1.25 20.76
N ARG A 58 16.20 -0.41 21.66
CA ARG A 58 17.00 -0.85 22.79
C ARG A 58 16.18 -1.55 23.88
N GLN A 59 14.94 -1.09 24.08
CA GLN A 59 14.08 -1.59 25.16
C GLN A 59 13.28 -2.84 24.77
N ASP A 60 13.00 -3.05 23.48
CA ASP A 60 12.37 -4.24 22.93
C ASP A 60 13.12 -4.68 21.66
N PRO A 61 14.30 -5.29 21.83
CA PRO A 61 15.15 -5.67 20.70
C PRO A 61 14.51 -6.70 19.76
N ASP A 62 13.52 -7.45 20.24
CA ASP A 62 12.81 -8.46 19.42
C ASP A 62 11.68 -7.84 18.59
N HIS A 63 11.15 -6.69 18.98
CA HIS A 63 10.06 -6.01 18.30
C HIS A 63 10.50 -5.51 16.91
N TRP A 64 11.66 -4.88 16.83
CA TRP A 64 12.21 -4.36 15.59
C TRP A 64 12.42 -5.43 14.51
N PRO A 65 13.14 -6.55 14.78
CA PRO A 65 13.29 -7.62 13.82
C PRO A 65 11.95 -8.24 13.39
N ARG A 66 10.96 -8.28 14.28
CA ARG A 66 9.61 -8.75 13.96
C ARG A 66 8.93 -7.82 12.97
N LEU A 67 8.89 -6.50 13.22
CA LEU A 67 8.34 -5.52 12.29
C LEU A 67 9.05 -5.57 10.92
N ALA A 68 10.37 -5.64 10.90
CA ALA A 68 11.14 -5.74 9.67
C ALA A 68 10.78 -7.00 8.88
N ARG A 69 10.64 -8.15 9.54
CA ARG A 69 10.19 -9.39 8.90
C ARG A 69 8.75 -9.29 8.37
N GLU A 70 7.86 -8.67 9.11
CA GLU A 70 6.48 -8.42 8.66
C GLU A 70 6.43 -7.58 7.38
N ARG A 71 7.44 -6.71 7.16
CA ARG A 71 7.55 -5.91 5.93
C ARG A 71 8.14 -6.68 4.75
N GLN A 72 8.97 -7.68 5.00
CA GLN A 72 9.68 -8.41 3.95
C GLN A 72 8.86 -9.55 3.34
N GLY A 73 8.15 -10.31 4.17
CA GLY A 73 7.54 -11.56 3.75
C GLY A 73 6.06 -11.48 3.39
N PRO A 74 5.47 -12.61 3.01
CA PRO A 74 4.05 -12.83 3.24
C PRO A 74 3.87 -12.76 4.74
N ALA A 75 3.37 -11.62 5.20
CA ALA A 75 3.31 -11.31 6.61
C ALA A 75 2.24 -12.17 7.28
N GLY A 76 2.66 -13.03 8.16
CA GLY A 76 1.79 -13.88 8.94
C GLY A 76 1.54 -15.24 8.31
N PRO A 77 1.08 -16.19 9.13
CA PRO A 77 1.05 -17.60 8.77
C PRO A 77 0.14 -17.94 7.60
N ASP A 78 -0.86 -17.12 7.27
CA ASP A 78 -1.91 -17.60 6.39
C ASP A 78 -2.37 -16.67 5.25
N ASP A 79 -2.12 -15.37 5.28
CA ASP A 79 -2.72 -14.46 4.29
C ASP A 79 -1.78 -13.41 3.68
N GLY A 80 -0.56 -13.31 4.18
CA GLY A 80 0.44 -12.37 3.70
C GLY A 80 0.08 -10.90 3.91
N ARG A 81 -0.76 -10.57 4.88
CA ARG A 81 -1.16 -9.21 5.23
C ARG A 81 -0.28 -8.66 6.34
N GLY A 82 0.16 -7.42 6.17
CA GLY A 82 0.78 -6.67 7.26
C GLY A 82 -0.27 -6.36 8.35
N ARG A 83 0.09 -6.59 9.60
CA ARG A 83 -0.83 -6.39 10.73
C ARG A 83 -0.89 -4.95 11.23
N SER A 84 -0.11 -4.06 10.66
CA SER A 84 -0.09 -2.66 11.05
C SER A 84 -1.02 -1.82 10.19
N PHE A 85 -1.65 -0.84 10.82
CA PHE A 85 -2.49 0.16 10.14
C PHE A 85 -1.70 1.38 9.63
N VAL A 86 -0.40 1.47 9.93
CA VAL A 86 0.45 2.61 9.55
C VAL A 86 0.81 2.60 8.05
N PRO A 87 1.22 1.47 7.45
CA PRO A 87 1.53 1.41 6.02
C PRO A 87 0.34 1.73 5.13
N TYR A 88 0.61 2.26 3.93
CA TYR A 88 -0.41 2.49 2.89
C TYR A 88 -0.88 1.21 2.20
N THR A 89 -0.26 0.08 2.49
CA THR A 89 -0.63 -1.23 1.94
C THR A 89 -0.44 -2.31 2.99
N ASP A 90 -1.26 -3.34 2.90
CA ASP A 90 -1.10 -4.60 3.63
C ASP A 90 -0.23 -5.62 2.87
N MET A 91 0.15 -5.31 1.63
CA MET A 91 1.11 -6.09 0.88
C MET A 91 2.50 -5.98 1.52
N GLY A 92 3.19 -7.10 1.70
CA GLY A 92 4.60 -7.09 2.07
C GLY A 92 5.52 -6.72 0.90
N ARG A 93 6.79 -6.47 1.19
CA ARG A 93 7.82 -6.15 0.20
C ARG A 93 7.84 -7.17 -0.95
N ALA A 94 7.81 -8.46 -0.64
CA ALA A 94 7.85 -9.52 -1.64
C ALA A 94 6.73 -9.42 -2.67
N ARG A 95 5.49 -9.09 -2.25
CA ARG A 95 4.37 -8.92 -3.18
C ARG A 95 4.48 -7.64 -4.01
N LEU A 96 4.99 -6.55 -3.43
CA LEU A 96 5.27 -5.33 -4.20
C LEU A 96 6.40 -5.54 -5.21
N ASP A 97 7.39 -6.37 -4.88
CA ASP A 97 8.47 -6.71 -5.81
C ASP A 97 7.99 -7.64 -6.92
N ASP A 98 7.11 -8.61 -6.64
CA ASP A 98 6.45 -9.43 -7.67
C ASP A 98 5.59 -8.56 -8.61
N LEU A 99 4.77 -7.66 -8.06
CA LEU A 99 3.99 -6.73 -8.87
C LEU A 99 4.91 -5.88 -9.77
N HIS A 100 6.01 -5.36 -9.22
CA HIS A 100 6.99 -4.60 -9.99
C HIS A 100 7.60 -5.45 -11.12
N GLY A 101 8.01 -6.68 -10.83
CA GLY A 101 8.55 -7.59 -11.85
C GLY A 101 7.57 -7.83 -13.01
N ARG A 102 6.29 -8.01 -12.71
CA ARG A 102 5.24 -8.15 -13.74
C ARG A 102 5.04 -6.89 -14.57
N LEU A 103 5.10 -5.73 -13.95
CA LEU A 103 5.06 -4.44 -14.67
C LEU A 103 6.27 -4.26 -15.60
N GLU A 104 7.45 -4.69 -15.21
CA GLU A 104 8.63 -4.65 -16.07
C GLU A 104 8.48 -5.59 -17.29
N VAL A 105 7.86 -6.74 -17.14
CA VAL A 105 7.50 -7.64 -18.26
C VAL A 105 6.51 -6.96 -19.20
N VAL A 106 5.43 -6.37 -18.67
CA VAL A 106 4.42 -5.64 -19.46
C VAL A 106 5.07 -4.52 -20.28
N LYS A 107 6.03 -3.82 -19.69
CA LYS A 107 6.79 -2.77 -20.39
C LYS A 107 7.71 -3.34 -21.48
N ALA A 108 8.46 -4.40 -21.15
CA ALA A 108 9.40 -5.03 -22.07
C ALA A 108 8.70 -5.63 -23.30
N GLU A 109 7.54 -6.22 -23.11
CA GLU A 109 6.72 -6.82 -24.15
C GLU A 109 5.77 -5.81 -24.83
N ALA A 110 5.81 -4.53 -24.42
CA ALA A 110 4.95 -3.46 -24.92
C ALA A 110 3.45 -3.82 -24.88
N VAL A 111 3.00 -4.58 -23.85
CA VAL A 111 1.60 -5.00 -23.72
C VAL A 111 0.72 -3.74 -23.62
N PRO A 112 -0.27 -3.55 -24.53
CA PRO A 112 -1.09 -2.34 -24.52
C PRO A 112 -2.15 -2.41 -23.42
N GLY A 113 -2.65 -1.21 -23.00
CA GLY A 113 -3.79 -1.09 -22.08
C GLY A 113 -3.46 -0.44 -20.75
N ASP A 114 -4.50 -0.24 -19.97
CA ASP A 114 -4.48 0.42 -18.67
C ASP A 114 -4.13 -0.57 -17.54
N LEU A 115 -3.90 -0.04 -16.36
CA LEU A 115 -3.64 -0.81 -15.15
C LEU A 115 -4.89 -0.76 -14.25
N VAL A 116 -5.36 -1.92 -13.80
CA VAL A 116 -6.57 -2.04 -12.98
C VAL A 116 -6.24 -2.67 -11.65
N ASP A 117 -6.68 -2.04 -10.57
CA ASP A 117 -6.58 -2.52 -9.19
C ASP A 117 -7.97 -2.71 -8.60
N VAL A 118 -8.33 -3.94 -8.25
CA VAL A 118 -9.63 -4.33 -7.70
C VAL A 118 -9.45 -4.79 -6.26
N GLY A 119 -10.30 -4.30 -5.36
CA GLY A 119 -10.08 -4.49 -3.92
C GLY A 119 -8.90 -3.65 -3.46
N VAL A 120 -9.09 -2.35 -3.51
CA VAL A 120 -8.05 -1.31 -3.39
C VAL A 120 -7.46 -1.22 -1.99
N GLY A 121 -8.27 -1.56 -0.97
CA GLY A 121 -7.87 -1.42 0.42
C GLY A 121 -7.44 0.02 0.73
N ARG A 122 -6.22 0.21 1.23
CA ARG A 122 -5.66 1.54 1.55
C ARG A 122 -5.03 2.28 0.37
N GLY A 123 -5.09 1.72 -0.83
CA GLY A 123 -4.61 2.37 -2.05
C GLY A 123 -3.15 2.11 -2.42
N GLY A 124 -2.38 1.42 -1.59
CA GLY A 124 -0.94 1.32 -1.78
C GLY A 124 -0.51 0.64 -3.08
N ALA A 125 -1.22 -0.41 -3.52
CA ALA A 125 -0.96 -1.03 -4.82
C ALA A 125 -1.21 -0.04 -5.97
N GLY A 126 -2.36 0.63 -5.95
CA GLY A 126 -2.70 1.66 -6.95
C GLY A 126 -1.71 2.83 -6.98
N ILE A 127 -1.25 3.30 -5.80
CA ILE A 127 -0.19 4.33 -5.71
C ILE A 127 1.10 3.82 -6.37
N PHE A 128 1.48 2.56 -6.12
CA PHE A 128 2.66 1.98 -6.75
C PHE A 128 2.52 1.85 -8.28
N LEU A 129 1.35 1.40 -8.78
CA LEU A 129 1.05 1.37 -10.21
C LEU A 129 1.19 2.74 -10.86
N ARG A 130 0.65 3.79 -10.21
CA ARG A 130 0.74 5.16 -10.72
C ARG A 130 2.18 5.70 -10.68
N ALA A 131 2.93 5.41 -9.60
CA ALA A 131 4.35 5.77 -9.50
C ALA A 131 5.20 5.11 -10.59
N TRP A 132 4.89 3.86 -10.93
CA TRP A 132 5.56 3.15 -12.00
C TRP A 132 5.29 3.79 -13.38
N LEU A 133 4.04 4.17 -13.68
CA LEU A 133 3.73 4.93 -14.89
C LEU A 133 4.49 6.26 -14.97
N ASP A 134 4.63 6.92 -13.82
CA ASP A 134 5.37 8.19 -13.73
C ASP A 134 6.87 8.01 -13.96
N ALA A 135 7.45 6.99 -13.33
CA ALA A 135 8.87 6.67 -13.43
C ALA A 135 9.33 6.41 -14.87
N TYR A 136 8.46 5.87 -15.71
CA TYR A 136 8.74 5.55 -17.11
C TYR A 136 8.09 6.51 -18.11
N ASP A 137 7.49 7.61 -17.65
CA ASP A 137 6.80 8.62 -18.46
C ASP A 137 5.71 8.03 -19.39
N LEU A 138 5.00 7.00 -18.92
CA LEU A 138 3.93 6.32 -19.67
C LEU A 138 2.62 7.11 -19.55
N LYS A 139 2.48 8.18 -20.36
CA LYS A 139 1.40 9.18 -20.26
C LYS A 139 0.07 8.73 -20.85
N ASP A 140 0.09 7.76 -21.71
CA ASP A 140 -1.04 7.19 -22.45
C ASP A 140 -1.88 6.19 -21.62
N ARG A 141 -1.36 5.77 -20.45
CA ARG A 141 -1.99 4.78 -19.58
C ARG A 141 -2.63 5.41 -18.35
N ARG A 142 -3.67 4.77 -17.84
CA ARG A 142 -4.40 5.14 -16.62
C ARG A 142 -4.29 4.03 -15.58
N VAL A 143 -4.52 4.41 -14.32
CA VAL A 143 -4.73 3.49 -13.21
C VAL A 143 -6.19 3.58 -12.79
N TRP A 144 -6.89 2.46 -12.84
CA TRP A 144 -8.29 2.32 -12.44
C TRP A 144 -8.36 1.59 -11.11
N LEU A 145 -9.12 2.13 -10.17
CA LEU A 145 -9.25 1.66 -8.81
C LEU A 145 -10.70 1.31 -8.55
N ALA A 146 -11.01 0.02 -8.53
CA ALA A 146 -12.37 -0.47 -8.34
C ALA A 146 -12.53 -1.05 -6.93
N ASP A 147 -13.38 -0.43 -6.13
CA ASP A 147 -13.66 -0.82 -4.74
C ASP A 147 -15.00 -0.22 -4.31
N GLU A 148 -15.63 -0.80 -3.31
CA GLU A 148 -16.82 -0.21 -2.72
C GLU A 148 -16.52 1.10 -1.97
N PHE A 149 -15.30 1.31 -1.50
CA PHE A 149 -14.84 2.47 -0.72
C PHE A 149 -15.74 2.81 0.48
N ARG A 150 -16.35 1.80 1.09
CA ARG A 150 -17.31 1.99 2.19
C ARG A 150 -16.68 2.41 3.51
N GLY A 151 -15.33 2.34 3.59
CA GLY A 151 -14.63 2.58 4.86
C GLY A 151 -14.89 1.47 5.89
N ALA A 152 -14.54 1.73 7.14
CA ALA A 152 -14.82 0.79 8.23
C ALA A 152 -16.33 0.68 8.46
N PRO A 153 -16.87 -0.53 8.73
CA PRO A 153 -18.26 -0.73 9.12
C PRO A 153 -18.65 0.18 10.28
N GLU A 154 -19.90 0.67 10.29
CA GLU A 154 -20.35 1.62 11.32
C GLU A 154 -20.18 1.14 12.77
N GLY A 155 -20.31 -0.17 13.02
CA GLY A 155 -20.06 -0.78 14.31
C GLY A 155 -18.60 -0.76 14.75
N LEU A 156 -17.65 -0.54 13.85
CA LEU A 156 -16.22 -0.40 14.14
C LEU A 156 -15.79 1.06 14.37
N LYS A 157 -16.66 2.04 14.12
CA LYS A 157 -16.40 3.45 14.49
C LYS A 157 -16.31 3.64 16.02
N SER A 158 -16.88 2.73 16.78
CA SER A 158 -16.71 2.59 18.24
C SER A 158 -15.75 1.45 18.60
N ALA A 159 -14.97 0.98 17.66
CA ALA A 159 -14.25 -0.26 17.75
C ALA A 159 -13.30 -0.27 18.93
N ARG A 160 -13.53 -1.20 19.77
CA ARG A 160 -12.54 -1.73 20.69
C ARG A 160 -11.28 -2.01 19.87
N TRP A 161 -10.22 -1.29 20.20
CA TRP A 161 -8.89 -1.63 19.76
C TRP A 161 -8.64 -3.08 20.17
N THR A 162 -8.68 -4.00 19.24
CA THR A 162 -8.39 -5.38 19.54
C THR A 162 -6.89 -5.57 19.63
N GLU A 163 -6.44 -6.57 20.39
CA GLU A 163 -5.01 -6.95 20.46
C GLU A 163 -4.38 -7.24 19.08
N ARG A 164 -5.20 -7.45 18.06
CA ARG A 164 -4.80 -7.70 16.67
C ARG A 164 -4.59 -6.44 15.85
N GLY A 165 -4.71 -5.26 16.46
CA GLY A 165 -4.68 -3.99 15.73
C GLY A 165 -5.97 -3.77 14.92
N VAL A 166 -6.03 -2.70 14.17
CA VAL A 166 -7.15 -2.39 13.28
C VAL A 166 -6.97 -3.18 11.98
N ALA A 167 -7.06 -4.51 12.05
CA ALA A 167 -6.90 -5.40 10.90
C ALA A 167 -7.95 -5.19 9.79
N GLU A 168 -9.02 -4.43 10.09
CA GLU A 168 -10.15 -4.20 9.21
C GLU A 168 -10.30 -2.72 8.83
N PHE A 169 -9.20 -1.98 8.75
CA PHE A 169 -9.24 -0.60 8.31
C PHE A 169 -9.45 -0.54 6.79
N ARG A 170 -10.70 -0.69 6.37
CA ARG A 170 -11.10 -0.39 5.00
C ARG A 170 -11.04 1.11 4.81
N ALA A 171 -10.24 1.56 3.87
CA ALA A 171 -10.18 2.97 3.57
C ALA A 171 -11.42 3.42 2.80
N ASP A 172 -11.95 4.57 3.13
CA ASP A 172 -12.91 5.25 2.28
C ASP A 172 -12.22 5.93 1.09
N LEU A 173 -13.01 6.38 0.14
CA LEU A 173 -12.50 7.03 -1.07
C LEU A 173 -11.60 8.24 -0.76
N ASN A 174 -11.92 9.04 0.26
CA ASN A 174 -11.16 10.23 0.60
C ASN A 174 -9.78 9.87 1.15
N LEU A 175 -9.69 8.87 2.02
CA LEU A 175 -8.39 8.38 2.53
C LEU A 175 -7.50 7.85 1.42
N VAL A 176 -8.06 7.13 0.45
CA VAL A 176 -7.28 6.65 -0.70
C VAL A 176 -6.83 7.82 -1.57
N ARG A 177 -7.70 8.78 -1.87
CA ARG A 177 -7.33 9.99 -2.63
C ARG A 177 -6.26 10.81 -1.91
N ASP A 178 -6.38 10.99 -0.61
CA ASP A 178 -5.37 11.67 0.21
C ASP A 178 -4.02 10.94 0.17
N GLY A 179 -4.03 9.60 0.16
CA GLY A 179 -2.84 8.80 -0.07
C GLY A 179 -2.14 9.18 -1.38
N PHE A 180 -2.85 9.14 -2.51
CA PHE A 180 -2.31 9.56 -3.81
C PHE A 180 -1.79 11.00 -3.79
N ALA A 181 -2.54 11.92 -3.17
CA ALA A 181 -2.14 13.33 -3.06
C ALA A 181 -0.83 13.51 -2.28
N ARG A 182 -0.65 12.78 -1.17
CA ARG A 182 0.58 12.80 -0.35
C ARG A 182 1.80 12.32 -1.11
N PHE A 183 1.64 11.39 -2.05
CA PHE A 183 2.71 10.96 -2.94
C PHE A 183 2.88 11.86 -4.16
N GLY A 184 2.07 12.91 -4.32
CA GLY A 184 2.09 13.80 -5.49
C GLY A 184 1.62 13.11 -6.78
N LEU A 185 0.84 12.03 -6.67
CA LEU A 185 0.46 11.17 -7.78
C LEU A 185 -1.05 11.23 -8.11
N LEU A 186 -1.79 12.13 -7.48
CA LEU A 186 -3.22 12.33 -7.77
C LEU A 186 -3.40 13.25 -8.96
N ASP A 187 -3.68 12.67 -10.12
CA ASP A 187 -3.95 13.43 -11.36
C ASP A 187 -5.11 12.82 -12.16
N GLY A 188 -5.37 13.35 -13.36
CA GLY A 188 -6.44 12.88 -14.24
C GLY A 188 -6.29 11.46 -14.77
N ARG A 189 -5.13 10.82 -14.56
CA ARG A 189 -4.87 9.42 -14.95
C ARG A 189 -5.27 8.41 -13.87
N VAL A 190 -5.54 8.86 -12.64
CA VAL A 190 -6.09 8.03 -11.58
C VAL A 190 -7.60 8.08 -11.64
N LYS A 191 -8.23 6.94 -11.88
CA LYS A 191 -9.68 6.79 -12.03
C LYS A 191 -10.23 5.94 -10.89
N PHE A 192 -11.10 6.52 -10.10
CA PHE A 192 -11.79 5.80 -9.03
C PHE A 192 -13.14 5.31 -9.54
N LEU A 193 -13.42 4.04 -9.31
CA LEU A 193 -14.66 3.36 -9.66
C LEU A 193 -15.36 2.89 -8.37
N PRO A 194 -16.08 3.78 -7.68
CA PRO A 194 -16.77 3.41 -6.45
C PRO A 194 -17.99 2.52 -6.76
N GLY A 195 -18.21 1.54 -5.90
CA GLY A 195 -19.32 0.58 -6.01
C GLY A 195 -18.85 -0.84 -6.11
N GLN A 196 -19.79 -1.75 -6.35
CA GLN A 196 -19.47 -3.15 -6.55
C GLN A 196 -18.51 -3.31 -7.75
N PRO A 197 -17.32 -3.89 -7.58
CA PRO A 197 -16.30 -3.90 -8.63
C PRO A 197 -16.77 -4.50 -9.95
N ALA A 198 -17.56 -5.58 -9.91
CA ALA A 198 -18.11 -6.20 -11.13
C ALA A 198 -18.99 -5.22 -11.94
N ALA A 199 -19.82 -4.43 -11.27
CA ALA A 199 -20.69 -3.46 -11.93
C ALA A 199 -19.89 -2.25 -12.39
N SER A 200 -19.08 -1.64 -11.49
CA SER A 200 -18.34 -0.43 -11.80
C SER A 200 -17.30 -0.60 -12.91
N LEU A 201 -16.69 -1.80 -13.01
CA LEU A 201 -15.79 -2.13 -14.12
C LEU A 201 -16.53 -2.33 -15.45
N SER A 202 -17.73 -2.92 -15.43
CA SER A 202 -18.53 -3.08 -16.64
C SER A 202 -19.00 -1.75 -17.23
N ASP A 203 -19.25 -0.76 -16.35
CA ASP A 203 -19.67 0.59 -16.77
C ASP A 203 -18.48 1.46 -17.19
N ALA A 204 -17.26 1.08 -16.78
CA ALA A 204 -16.05 1.81 -17.11
C ALA A 204 -15.65 1.57 -18.57
N ARG A 205 -15.30 2.66 -19.28
CA ARG A 205 -14.81 2.58 -20.66
C ARG A 205 -13.31 2.25 -20.68
N ILE A 206 -12.97 1.04 -20.23
CA ILE A 206 -11.61 0.51 -20.30
C ILE A 206 -11.51 -0.34 -21.58
N GLU A 207 -10.76 0.14 -22.55
CA GLU A 207 -10.65 -0.54 -23.86
C GLU A 207 -9.76 -1.77 -23.75
N GLN A 208 -8.64 -1.68 -23.03
CA GLN A 208 -7.68 -2.75 -22.86
C GLN A 208 -7.06 -2.70 -21.47
N ILE A 209 -6.78 -3.86 -20.91
CA ILE A 209 -6.14 -4.01 -19.59
C ILE A 209 -4.80 -4.71 -19.78
N ALA A 210 -3.70 -3.99 -19.47
CA ALA A 210 -2.36 -4.57 -19.46
C ALA A 210 -2.06 -5.31 -18.16
N VAL A 211 -2.58 -4.82 -17.04
CA VAL A 211 -2.44 -5.45 -15.72
C VAL A 211 -3.75 -5.40 -14.97
N LEU A 212 -4.20 -6.55 -14.50
CA LEU A 212 -5.28 -6.67 -13.53
C LEU A 212 -4.74 -7.23 -12.22
N ARG A 213 -4.75 -6.43 -11.18
CA ARG A 213 -4.49 -6.87 -9.82
C ARG A 213 -5.81 -7.02 -9.09
N ILE A 214 -5.99 -8.17 -8.43
CA ILE A 214 -7.16 -8.44 -7.59
C ILE A 214 -6.68 -8.56 -6.16
N GLY A 215 -7.20 -7.71 -5.29
CA GLY A 215 -6.93 -7.74 -3.85
C GLY A 215 -7.64 -8.90 -3.16
N PRO A 216 -7.20 -9.28 -1.95
CA PRO A 216 -7.80 -10.40 -1.21
C PRO A 216 -9.16 -10.04 -0.56
N GLU A 217 -9.64 -8.84 -0.73
CA GLU A 217 -10.84 -8.31 -0.05
C GLU A 217 -12.09 -8.28 -0.96
N LEU A 218 -12.14 -9.16 -1.95
CA LEU A 218 -13.31 -9.37 -2.80
C LEU A 218 -14.20 -10.45 -2.25
#